data_539bff7f13455ee05fafbf158866d9f8
#
_entry.id   539bff7f13455ee05fafbf158866d9f8
#
_cell.length_a   1.000
_cell.length_b   1.000
_cell.length_c   1.000
_cell.angle_alpha   90.00
_cell.angle_beta   90.00
_cell.angle_gamma   90.00
#
_symmetry.space_group_name_H-M   'P 1'
#
loop_
_entity.id
_entity.type
_entity.pdbx_description
1 polymer ?
#
loop_
_entity_poly.entity_id
_entity_poly.type
_entity_poly.pdbx_seq_one_letter_code
_entity_poly.pdbx_strand_id
1 'polypeptide(L)'
;MRYHIMFSSKGDNRSVYIASSYRNENGQSRKNIVRRCGNLKKLLAADPKALEEIEAEVRSLNEKAAGEDIKKRLLDNETIEADIIRAAKDGIMLKGEKPCLRGLGMIVLDRLWNELNLPYKLSYLKKECDVQFDFEEVVKQLCLGRILAPWSKAKTCRLAPVSYLGAKEENLAHYYNCLDLLSKNKDSVIKYLNKKLLEGNPHRDTRVCLYDITTYAFESVEADSLREFGYSKDKKNNEVQVVMALAADKDGLPISYNLYRGNQGESPTMVPFIEELKKTYGVENLIVVADKGLNNTANIHCLPELSNNYVLSSKIRSASREIKEAALDPTGRVERLVADGNGVLSKTWFKEVTLETKVSYKYPDFAYEKSNPEEKKKLENKLKPYTTKYGNKKGTIKRRFIITFLEKRLIKDRIDRQRLIKKAERLVANPSNFSAELKKGGKSLVSVDIDKESLTVNYERISEQELFDGMHVIETSLEEPAEEVLDIYKGLWHIESNFRVLKSQLEGRPVYVRTEDHIRGHFLCCYISLVISRLLEYKLRKRKTSIPISKIVEALNCLRTTKIKLDRLPAIYATTGISEEIKQICAALGMQVPEDYETAASLRKKLALKGELGSYFRVREAITTAKEKTKS
;
A
#
# COMPACT_ATOMS: atom_id res chain seq x y z
N MET A 1 4.85 26.68 -31.37
CA MET A 1 4.80 26.35 -32.84
C MET A 1 5.84 25.26 -33.11
N ARG A 2 5.60 24.33 -34.06
CA ARG A 2 6.59 23.30 -34.42
C ARG A 2 6.76 23.30 -35.93
N TYR A 3 7.98 23.49 -36.38
CA TYR A 3 8.34 23.47 -37.79
C TYR A 3 8.72 22.05 -38.23
N HIS A 4 8.38 21.67 -39.45
CA HIS A 4 8.69 20.37 -40.04
C HIS A 4 8.77 20.48 -41.59
N ILE A 5 9.48 19.56 -42.21
CA ILE A 5 9.51 19.43 -43.65
C ILE A 5 8.23 18.77 -44.13
N MET A 6 7.60 19.32 -45.14
CA MET A 6 6.43 18.77 -45.79
C MET A 6 6.71 18.58 -47.29
N PHE A 7 6.28 17.45 -47.82
CA PHE A 7 6.38 17.17 -49.26
C PHE A 7 4.98 17.28 -49.88
N SER A 8 4.90 17.90 -51.06
CA SER A 8 3.67 17.85 -51.86
C SER A 8 3.49 16.47 -52.47
N SER A 9 2.23 16.08 -52.72
CA SER A 9 1.77 14.76 -53.11
C SER A 9 2.61 13.98 -54.12
N LYS A 10 2.36 12.71 -54.19
CA LYS A 10 2.87 11.51 -54.86
C LYS A 10 3.62 11.71 -56.19
N GLY A 11 4.76 11.03 -56.33
CA GLY A 11 5.55 10.86 -57.57
C GLY A 11 6.95 11.46 -57.49
N ASP A 12 7.74 11.25 -58.51
CA ASP A 12 9.16 11.71 -58.61
C ASP A 12 9.33 13.23 -58.67
N ASN A 13 8.25 13.98 -58.81
CA ASN A 13 8.25 15.43 -58.94
C ASN A 13 7.77 16.17 -57.67
N ARG A 14 8.20 15.69 -56.49
CA ARG A 14 7.81 16.26 -55.19
C ARG A 14 8.40 17.64 -54.98
N SER A 15 7.58 18.56 -54.47
CA SER A 15 8.05 19.85 -53.95
C SER A 15 8.23 19.79 -52.44
N VAL A 16 9.31 20.42 -51.95
CA VAL A 16 9.70 20.50 -50.54
C VAL A 16 9.24 21.83 -49.95
N TYR A 17 8.64 21.80 -48.80
CA TYR A 17 8.18 22.97 -48.06
C TYR A 17 8.62 22.87 -46.60
N ILE A 18 8.92 24.01 -45.97
CA ILE A 18 8.95 24.14 -44.51
C ILE A 18 7.57 24.59 -44.08
N ALA A 19 6.93 23.80 -43.20
CA ALA A 19 5.61 24.10 -42.67
C ALA A 19 5.64 24.19 -41.16
N SER A 20 4.78 25.02 -40.59
CA SER A 20 4.51 25.05 -39.13
C SER A 20 3.16 24.46 -38.83
N SER A 21 3.07 23.70 -37.76
CA SER A 21 1.81 23.17 -37.23
C SER A 21 1.35 24.01 -36.04
N TYR A 22 0.08 24.40 -36.04
CA TYR A 22 -0.57 25.10 -34.94
C TYR A 22 -1.97 24.55 -34.73
N ARG A 23 -2.56 24.82 -33.57
CA ARG A 23 -3.97 24.52 -33.31
C ARG A 23 -4.77 25.79 -33.38
N ASN A 24 -5.87 25.77 -34.14
CA ASN A 24 -6.82 26.88 -34.17
C ASN A 24 -7.62 26.98 -32.86
N GLU A 25 -8.45 28.00 -32.72
CA GLU A 25 -9.29 28.26 -31.55
C GLU A 25 -10.22 27.09 -31.20
N ASN A 26 -10.58 26.28 -32.18
CA ASN A 26 -11.39 25.07 -32.00
C ASN A 26 -10.58 23.80 -31.68
N GLY A 27 -9.26 23.93 -31.41
CA GLY A 27 -8.38 22.81 -31.06
C GLY A 27 -7.97 21.92 -32.26
N GLN A 28 -8.35 22.24 -33.48
CA GLN A 28 -8.02 21.50 -34.68
C GLN A 28 -6.58 21.81 -35.13
N SER A 29 -5.83 20.78 -35.50
CA SER A 29 -4.49 20.97 -36.06
C SER A 29 -4.58 21.59 -37.44
N ARG A 30 -3.88 22.70 -37.64
CA ARG A 30 -3.72 23.39 -38.92
C ARG A 30 -2.24 23.47 -39.27
N LYS A 31 -1.97 23.54 -40.58
CA LYS A 31 -0.62 23.69 -41.12
C LYS A 31 -0.54 25.01 -41.89
N ASN A 32 0.55 25.73 -41.68
CA ASN A 32 0.87 26.93 -42.46
C ASN A 32 2.19 26.70 -43.17
N ILE A 33 2.26 26.99 -44.49
CA ILE A 33 3.48 26.91 -45.27
C ILE A 33 4.30 28.16 -44.98
N VAL A 34 5.48 27.95 -44.38
CA VAL A 34 6.40 29.02 -43.99
C VAL A 34 7.32 29.39 -45.18
N ARG A 35 7.82 28.37 -45.89
CA ARG A 35 8.72 28.54 -47.02
C ARG A 35 8.54 27.43 -48.05
N ARG A 36 8.59 27.78 -49.31
CA ARG A 36 8.62 26.84 -50.43
C ARG A 36 10.08 26.66 -50.88
N CYS A 37 10.65 25.46 -50.67
CA CYS A 37 12.05 25.19 -50.93
C CYS A 37 12.31 24.83 -52.39
N GLY A 38 11.32 24.28 -53.10
CA GLY A 38 11.43 23.95 -54.53
C GLY A 38 11.15 22.47 -54.83
N ASN A 39 11.43 22.04 -56.03
CA ASN A 39 11.27 20.66 -56.47
C ASN A 39 12.45 19.81 -55.97
N LEU A 40 12.17 18.69 -55.31
CA LEU A 40 13.19 17.84 -54.68
C LEU A 40 14.25 17.35 -55.66
N LYS A 41 13.86 16.91 -56.89
CA LYS A 41 14.78 16.41 -57.91
C LYS A 41 15.73 17.50 -58.42
N LYS A 42 15.20 18.72 -58.55
CA LYS A 42 16.03 19.88 -59.00
C LYS A 42 16.97 20.36 -57.88
N LEU A 43 16.50 20.32 -56.62
CA LEU A 43 17.31 20.68 -55.44
C LEU A 43 18.49 19.72 -55.25
N LEU A 44 18.25 18.42 -55.31
CA LEU A 44 19.31 17.41 -55.17
C LEU A 44 20.25 17.32 -56.38
N ALA A 45 19.78 17.73 -57.57
CA ALA A 45 20.63 17.83 -58.74
C ALA A 45 21.55 19.07 -58.72
N ALA A 46 21.12 20.15 -58.05
CA ALA A 46 21.92 21.37 -57.88
C ALA A 46 22.90 21.23 -56.69
N ASP A 47 22.45 20.62 -55.59
CA ASP A 47 23.28 20.34 -54.43
C ASP A 47 22.80 19.06 -53.75
N PRO A 48 23.63 17.99 -53.71
CA PRO A 48 23.30 16.74 -53.01
C PRO A 48 22.99 16.90 -51.53
N LYS A 49 23.48 17.97 -50.87
CA LYS A 49 23.27 18.26 -49.45
C LYS A 49 22.10 19.21 -49.16
N ALA A 50 21.41 19.69 -50.18
CA ALA A 50 20.31 20.64 -50.03
C ALA A 50 19.21 20.21 -49.05
N LEU A 51 18.97 18.90 -48.91
CA LEU A 51 17.99 18.39 -47.96
C LEU A 51 18.49 18.47 -46.51
N GLU A 52 19.78 18.19 -46.26
CA GLU A 52 20.43 18.32 -44.97
C GLU A 52 20.45 19.78 -44.47
N GLU A 53 20.68 20.73 -45.41
CA GLU A 53 20.61 22.15 -45.10
C GLU A 53 19.20 22.60 -44.70
N ILE A 54 18.17 22.11 -45.40
CA ILE A 54 16.76 22.38 -45.05
C ILE A 54 16.41 21.77 -43.68
N GLU A 55 16.93 20.60 -43.38
CA GLU A 55 16.77 19.98 -42.06
C GLU A 55 17.47 20.75 -40.93
N ALA A 56 18.66 21.28 -41.21
CA ALA A 56 19.39 22.14 -40.29
C ALA A 56 18.65 23.47 -40.05
N GLU A 57 18.06 24.06 -41.10
CA GLU A 57 17.22 25.26 -41.00
C GLU A 57 15.98 24.98 -40.15
N VAL A 58 15.29 23.85 -40.33
CA VAL A 58 14.13 23.46 -39.53
C VAL A 58 14.51 23.23 -38.06
N ARG A 59 15.69 22.66 -37.80
CA ARG A 59 16.22 22.54 -36.43
C ARG A 59 16.44 23.90 -35.78
N SER A 60 17.11 24.82 -36.46
CA SER A 60 17.36 26.19 -36.01
C SER A 60 16.05 26.96 -35.75
N LEU A 61 15.04 26.81 -36.63
CA LEU A 61 13.72 27.43 -36.47
C LEU A 61 12.99 26.88 -35.22
N ASN A 62 13.10 25.57 -34.93
CA ASN A 62 12.51 24.97 -33.77
C ASN A 62 13.21 25.40 -32.46
N GLU A 63 14.54 25.56 -32.49
CA GLU A 63 15.32 26.07 -31.36
C GLU A 63 14.97 27.53 -31.05
N LYS A 64 14.88 28.40 -32.10
CA LYS A 64 14.43 29.78 -31.93
C LYS A 64 13.00 29.87 -31.40
N ALA A 65 12.09 29.07 -31.94
CA ALA A 65 10.70 29.03 -31.45
C ALA A 65 10.58 28.52 -30.02
N ALA A 66 11.43 27.57 -29.61
CA ALA A 66 11.51 27.10 -28.21
C ALA A 66 12.05 28.21 -27.29
N GLY A 67 13.06 28.96 -27.74
CA GLY A 67 13.61 30.10 -27.00
C GLY A 67 12.62 31.26 -26.86
N GLU A 68 11.84 31.56 -27.89
CA GLU A 68 10.78 32.56 -27.87
C GLU A 68 9.61 32.13 -26.97
N ASP A 69 9.22 30.85 -26.98
CA ASP A 69 8.19 30.28 -26.11
C ASP A 69 8.64 30.36 -24.62
N ILE A 70 9.91 30.14 -24.35
CA ILE A 70 10.48 30.28 -23.00
C ILE A 70 10.48 31.76 -22.58
N LYS A 71 10.95 32.67 -23.43
CA LYS A 71 10.91 34.13 -23.15
C LYS A 71 9.50 34.64 -22.95
N LYS A 72 8.54 34.19 -23.78
CA LYS A 72 7.13 34.56 -23.63
C LYS A 72 6.54 34.05 -22.33
N ARG A 73 6.90 32.84 -21.91
CA ARG A 73 6.46 32.29 -20.61
C ARG A 73 7.05 33.03 -19.42
N LEU A 74 8.32 33.44 -19.49
CA LEU A 74 8.95 34.25 -18.45
C LEU A 74 8.29 35.64 -18.36
N LEU A 75 8.05 36.27 -19.50
CA LEU A 75 7.34 37.56 -19.58
C LEU A 75 5.88 37.43 -19.11
N ASP A 76 5.18 36.34 -19.49
CA ASP A 76 3.81 36.07 -19.02
C ASP A 76 3.76 35.87 -17.49
N ASN A 77 4.75 35.21 -16.89
CA ASN A 77 4.82 35.05 -15.44
C ASN A 77 5.11 36.37 -14.71
N GLU A 78 6.08 37.15 -15.17
CA GLU A 78 6.39 38.48 -14.63
C GLU A 78 5.20 39.45 -14.79
N THR A 79 4.48 39.38 -15.91
CA THR A 79 3.28 40.19 -16.16
C THR A 79 2.13 39.75 -15.27
N ILE A 80 1.93 38.45 -15.07
CA ILE A 80 0.91 37.89 -14.19
C ILE A 80 1.20 38.29 -12.72
N GLU A 81 2.45 38.19 -12.29
CA GLU A 81 2.86 38.60 -10.93
C GLU A 81 2.65 40.10 -10.72
N ALA A 82 3.05 40.93 -11.68
CA ALA A 82 2.82 42.39 -11.65
C ALA A 82 1.33 42.75 -11.61
N ASP A 83 0.50 42.04 -12.38
CA ASP A 83 -0.95 42.29 -12.40
C ASP A 83 -1.64 41.81 -11.12
N ILE A 84 -1.18 40.71 -10.51
CA ILE A 84 -1.67 40.28 -9.17
C ILE A 84 -1.30 41.32 -8.11
N ILE A 85 -0.05 41.81 -8.11
CA ILE A 85 0.44 42.83 -7.18
C ILE A 85 -0.34 44.14 -7.37
N ARG A 86 -0.61 44.53 -8.61
CA ARG A 86 -1.39 45.71 -8.93
C ARG A 86 -2.83 45.57 -8.44
N ALA A 87 -3.49 44.44 -8.77
CA ALA A 87 -4.84 44.15 -8.32
C ALA A 87 -4.96 44.15 -6.78
N ALA A 88 -3.96 43.58 -6.09
CA ALA A 88 -3.89 43.60 -4.63
C ALA A 88 -3.68 45.01 -4.05
N LYS A 89 -2.86 45.87 -4.70
CA LYS A 89 -2.64 47.28 -4.32
C LYS A 89 -3.86 48.18 -4.57
N ASP A 90 -4.56 47.94 -5.67
CA ASP A 90 -5.73 48.73 -6.06
C ASP A 90 -7.00 48.31 -5.31
N GLY A 91 -6.94 47.33 -4.42
CA GLY A 91 -8.10 46.88 -3.65
C GLY A 91 -9.20 46.27 -4.54
N ILE A 92 -8.88 45.88 -5.76
CA ILE A 92 -9.84 45.30 -6.70
C ILE A 92 -10.31 43.97 -6.13
N MET A 93 -11.52 43.94 -5.63
CA MET A 93 -12.20 42.70 -5.27
C MET A 93 -12.30 41.82 -6.51
N LEU A 94 -11.76 40.62 -6.45
CA LEU A 94 -11.91 39.60 -7.49
C LEU A 94 -13.40 39.45 -7.78
N LYS A 95 -13.87 39.94 -8.94
CA LYS A 95 -15.24 39.73 -9.40
C LYS A 95 -15.43 38.26 -9.71
N GLY A 96 -16.17 37.53 -8.92
CA GLY A 96 -16.48 36.14 -9.15
C GLY A 96 -16.63 35.32 -7.87
N GLU A 97 -16.76 34.00 -7.99
CA GLU A 97 -16.80 33.06 -6.87
C GLU A 97 -15.59 33.28 -5.95
N LYS A 98 -15.81 33.31 -4.64
CA LYS A 98 -14.73 33.40 -3.65
C LYS A 98 -13.64 32.35 -3.99
N PRO A 99 -12.35 32.74 -3.99
CA PRO A 99 -11.27 31.78 -4.25
C PRO A 99 -11.40 30.58 -3.31
N CYS A 100 -11.57 29.40 -3.88
CA CYS A 100 -11.68 28.16 -3.11
C CYS A 100 -10.37 27.38 -3.23
N LEU A 101 -9.66 27.25 -2.12
CA LEU A 101 -8.41 26.51 -2.05
C LEU A 101 -8.72 25.00 -2.08
N ARG A 102 -8.27 24.29 -3.12
CA ARG A 102 -8.52 22.86 -3.31
C ARG A 102 -7.23 22.05 -3.33
N GLY A 103 -7.26 20.87 -2.70
CA GLY A 103 -6.12 19.96 -2.68
C GLY A 103 -5.85 19.32 -4.05
N LEU A 104 -4.58 19.27 -4.42
CA LEU A 104 -4.09 18.54 -5.60
C LEU A 104 -3.68 17.10 -5.28
N GLY A 105 -3.61 16.72 -4.00
CA GLY A 105 -3.14 15.41 -3.58
C GLY A 105 -3.89 14.24 -4.22
N MET A 106 -5.21 14.37 -4.41
CA MET A 106 -6.01 13.33 -5.09
C MET A 106 -5.57 13.16 -6.56
N ILE A 107 -5.29 14.25 -7.26
CA ILE A 107 -4.79 14.24 -8.65
C ILE A 107 -3.41 13.60 -8.74
N VAL A 108 -2.52 13.88 -7.78
CA VAL A 108 -1.19 13.25 -7.73
C VAL A 108 -1.32 11.74 -7.55
N LEU A 109 -2.17 11.28 -6.63
CA LEU A 109 -2.44 9.85 -6.41
C LEU A 109 -3.18 9.19 -7.59
N ASP A 110 -3.99 9.93 -8.34
CA ASP A 110 -4.68 9.46 -9.54
C ASP A 110 -3.70 8.94 -10.61
N ARG A 111 -2.45 9.38 -10.59
CA ARG A 111 -1.40 8.82 -11.43
C ARG A 111 -1.19 7.32 -11.20
N LEU A 112 -1.16 6.89 -9.92
CA LEU A 112 -1.05 5.47 -9.55
C LEU A 112 -2.34 4.71 -9.82
N TRP A 113 -3.49 5.35 -9.60
CA TRP A 113 -4.81 4.81 -9.95
C TRP A 113 -4.90 4.42 -11.43
N ASN A 114 -4.43 5.31 -12.30
CA ASN A 114 -4.38 5.08 -13.74
C ASN A 114 -3.28 4.08 -14.14
N GLU A 115 -2.14 4.06 -13.47
CA GLU A 115 -1.06 3.09 -13.70
C GLU A 115 -1.52 1.66 -13.40
N LEU A 116 -2.27 1.48 -12.30
CA LEU A 116 -2.92 0.21 -11.97
C LEU A 116 -4.12 -0.10 -12.89
N ASN A 117 -4.45 0.81 -13.82
CA ASN A 117 -5.55 0.72 -14.77
C ASN A 117 -6.90 0.37 -14.09
N LEU A 118 -7.11 0.91 -12.87
CA LEU A 118 -8.34 0.74 -12.10
C LEU A 118 -9.58 1.29 -12.82
N PRO A 119 -9.52 2.42 -13.58
CA PRO A 119 -10.67 2.89 -14.38
C PRO A 119 -11.22 1.82 -15.32
N TYR A 120 -10.35 1.07 -16.01
CA TYR A 120 -10.77 -0.02 -16.90
C TYR A 120 -11.46 -1.14 -16.12
N LYS A 121 -10.88 -1.60 -14.99
CA LYS A 121 -11.48 -2.66 -14.18
C LYS A 121 -12.84 -2.27 -13.62
N LEU A 122 -12.96 -1.04 -13.11
CA LEU A 122 -14.19 -0.54 -12.51
C LEU A 122 -15.27 -0.26 -13.59
N SER A 123 -14.87 0.21 -14.78
CA SER A 123 -15.81 0.38 -15.89
C SER A 123 -16.34 -0.97 -16.40
N TYR A 124 -15.52 -2.02 -16.37
CA TYR A 124 -15.97 -3.38 -16.66
C TYR A 124 -17.00 -3.86 -15.64
N LEU A 125 -16.70 -3.73 -14.34
CA LEU A 125 -17.63 -4.09 -13.25
C LEU A 125 -18.92 -3.27 -13.31
N LYS A 126 -18.84 -1.98 -13.65
CA LYS A 126 -20.01 -1.11 -13.86
C LYS A 126 -20.95 -1.69 -14.90
N LYS A 127 -20.44 -2.18 -16.03
CA LYS A 127 -21.23 -2.79 -17.11
C LYS A 127 -21.79 -4.13 -16.70
N GLU A 128 -20.98 -4.98 -16.08
CA GLU A 128 -21.37 -6.33 -15.65
C GLU A 128 -22.49 -6.31 -14.61
N CYS A 129 -22.50 -5.30 -13.72
CA CYS A 129 -23.48 -5.15 -12.64
C CYS A 129 -24.59 -4.13 -12.96
N ASP A 130 -24.69 -3.63 -14.18
CA ASP A 130 -25.67 -2.62 -14.65
C ASP A 130 -25.79 -1.38 -13.73
N VAL A 131 -24.65 -0.81 -13.36
CA VAL A 131 -24.60 0.35 -12.46
C VAL A 131 -24.84 1.64 -13.22
N GLN A 132 -25.80 2.45 -12.80
CA GLN A 132 -26.23 3.68 -13.49
C GLN A 132 -25.46 4.94 -13.08
N PHE A 133 -24.77 4.95 -11.93
CA PHE A 133 -23.99 6.11 -11.45
C PHE A 133 -22.50 6.01 -11.80
N ASP A 134 -21.72 7.04 -11.50
CA ASP A 134 -20.26 7.07 -11.73
C ASP A 134 -19.52 6.22 -10.70
N PHE A 135 -19.54 4.88 -10.91
CA PHE A 135 -18.98 3.90 -10.01
C PHE A 135 -17.47 4.11 -9.77
N GLU A 136 -16.73 4.43 -10.84
CA GLU A 136 -15.28 4.69 -10.73
C GLU A 136 -14.97 5.89 -9.86
N GLU A 137 -15.70 7.00 -10.04
CA GLU A 137 -15.49 8.22 -9.27
C GLU A 137 -15.74 7.98 -7.78
N VAL A 138 -16.84 7.29 -7.42
CA VAL A 138 -17.17 7.00 -6.02
C VAL A 138 -16.11 6.10 -5.38
N VAL A 139 -15.69 5.03 -6.06
CA VAL A 139 -14.64 4.12 -5.55
C VAL A 139 -13.30 4.86 -5.43
N LYS A 140 -12.96 5.72 -6.40
CA LYS A 140 -11.77 6.57 -6.35
C LYS A 140 -11.79 7.50 -5.14
N GLN A 141 -12.89 8.19 -4.88
CA GLN A 141 -13.03 9.04 -3.71
C GLN A 141 -12.94 8.25 -2.40
N LEU A 142 -13.52 7.04 -2.34
CA LEU A 142 -13.40 6.16 -1.18
C LEU A 142 -11.95 5.69 -0.93
N CYS A 143 -11.18 5.47 -1.98
CA CYS A 143 -9.81 4.94 -1.87
C CYS A 143 -8.77 6.06 -1.74
N LEU A 144 -8.71 7.00 -2.69
CA LEU A 144 -7.72 8.08 -2.67
C LEU A 144 -8.03 9.10 -1.57
N GLY A 145 -9.32 9.41 -1.36
CA GLY A 145 -9.76 10.25 -0.26
C GLY A 145 -9.37 9.69 1.09
N ARG A 146 -9.41 8.35 1.26
CA ARG A 146 -8.97 7.69 2.51
C ARG A 146 -7.48 7.83 2.77
N ILE A 147 -6.64 7.85 1.74
CA ILE A 147 -5.19 8.09 1.90
C ILE A 147 -4.95 9.50 2.42
N LEU A 148 -5.64 10.48 1.87
CA LEU A 148 -5.44 11.91 2.18
C LEU A 148 -6.14 12.32 3.48
N ALA A 149 -7.39 11.87 3.66
CA ALA A 149 -8.21 12.15 4.82
C ALA A 149 -9.20 11.00 5.03
N PRO A 150 -9.01 10.14 6.02
CA PRO A 150 -9.80 8.91 6.23
C PRO A 150 -11.18 9.23 6.83
N TRP A 151 -11.99 9.98 6.09
CA TRP A 151 -13.33 10.38 6.49
C TRP A 151 -14.34 9.23 6.43
N SER A 152 -15.44 9.37 7.17
CA SER A 152 -16.63 8.51 7.00
C SER A 152 -17.21 8.69 5.59
N LYS A 153 -17.99 7.69 5.11
CA LYS A 153 -18.62 7.74 3.77
C LYS A 153 -19.45 9.02 3.57
N ALA A 154 -20.26 9.38 4.57
CA ALA A 154 -21.06 10.61 4.54
C ALA A 154 -20.18 11.87 4.52
N LYS A 155 -19.10 11.90 5.27
CA LYS A 155 -18.16 13.02 5.26
C LYS A 155 -17.39 13.09 3.95
N THR A 156 -16.96 11.96 3.37
CA THR A 156 -16.31 11.90 2.05
C THR A 156 -17.25 12.42 0.97
N CYS A 157 -18.49 11.94 0.91
CA CYS A 157 -19.51 12.39 -0.02
C CYS A 157 -19.69 13.90 0.01
N ARG A 158 -19.77 14.50 1.20
CA ARG A 158 -19.99 15.95 1.38
C ARG A 158 -18.76 16.80 1.11
N LEU A 159 -17.58 16.35 1.55
CA LEU A 159 -16.38 17.18 1.57
C LEU A 159 -15.41 16.93 0.41
N ALA A 160 -15.33 15.74 -0.17
CA ALA A 160 -14.37 15.47 -1.24
C ALA A 160 -14.56 16.42 -2.44
N PRO A 161 -15.79 16.69 -2.93
CA PRO A 161 -16.02 17.58 -4.07
C PRO A 161 -15.59 19.03 -3.84
N VAL A 162 -15.61 19.49 -2.59
CA VAL A 162 -15.20 20.87 -2.24
C VAL A 162 -13.74 20.95 -1.81
N SER A 163 -13.16 19.86 -1.29
CA SER A 163 -11.80 19.84 -0.77
C SER A 163 -10.76 19.51 -1.82
N TYR A 164 -11.09 18.67 -2.79
CA TYR A 164 -10.13 18.17 -3.79
C TYR A 164 -10.50 18.62 -5.19
N LEU A 165 -9.51 19.09 -5.93
CA LEU A 165 -9.69 19.43 -7.33
C LEU A 165 -9.98 18.16 -8.14
N GLY A 166 -11.03 18.18 -8.97
CA GLY A 166 -11.42 17.07 -9.82
C GLY A 166 -12.41 16.07 -9.21
N ALA A 167 -12.61 16.07 -7.89
CA ALA A 167 -13.64 15.24 -7.25
C ALA A 167 -15.04 15.75 -7.61
N LYS A 168 -15.94 14.82 -7.98
CA LYS A 168 -17.32 15.14 -8.40
C LYS A 168 -18.29 14.95 -7.24
N GLU A 169 -19.43 15.63 -7.31
CA GLU A 169 -20.54 15.43 -6.38
C GLU A 169 -21.29 14.15 -6.76
N GLU A 170 -21.59 13.32 -5.77
CA GLU A 170 -22.31 12.06 -5.93
C GLU A 170 -23.29 11.86 -4.77
N ASN A 171 -24.32 11.02 -4.96
CA ASN A 171 -25.30 10.73 -3.91
C ASN A 171 -24.68 9.80 -2.85
N LEU A 172 -25.01 10.02 -1.59
CA LEU A 172 -24.51 9.18 -0.47
C LEU A 172 -24.89 7.70 -0.64
N ALA A 173 -26.06 7.40 -1.20
CA ALA A 173 -26.47 6.02 -1.48
C ALA A 173 -25.49 5.31 -2.42
N HIS A 174 -24.90 6.01 -3.39
CA HIS A 174 -23.90 5.44 -4.31
C HIS A 174 -22.65 4.95 -3.57
N TYR A 175 -22.23 5.63 -2.48
CA TYR A 175 -21.09 5.19 -1.66
C TYR A 175 -21.36 3.86 -0.96
N TYR A 176 -22.58 3.63 -0.46
CA TYR A 176 -22.93 2.35 0.16
C TYR A 176 -23.14 1.24 -0.88
N ASN A 177 -23.83 1.54 -1.99
CA ASN A 177 -23.99 0.59 -3.10
C ASN A 177 -22.64 0.16 -3.68
N CYS A 178 -21.64 1.06 -3.72
CA CYS A 178 -20.27 0.70 -4.10
C CYS A 178 -19.66 -0.35 -3.18
N LEU A 179 -19.93 -0.28 -1.86
CA LEU A 179 -19.36 -1.25 -0.92
C LEU A 179 -19.94 -2.66 -1.17
N ASP A 180 -21.23 -2.77 -1.46
CA ASP A 180 -21.88 -4.05 -1.79
C ASP A 180 -21.30 -4.67 -3.07
N LEU A 181 -21.11 -3.86 -4.11
CA LEU A 181 -20.51 -4.30 -5.36
C LEU A 181 -19.06 -4.72 -5.20
N LEU A 182 -18.29 -3.96 -4.42
CA LEU A 182 -16.91 -4.29 -4.13
C LEU A 182 -16.79 -5.56 -3.29
N SER A 183 -17.70 -5.79 -2.32
CA SER A 183 -17.76 -7.02 -1.53
C SER A 183 -17.85 -8.25 -2.41
N LYS A 184 -18.80 -8.25 -3.34
CA LYS A 184 -19.06 -9.36 -4.27
C LYS A 184 -17.91 -9.61 -5.26
N ASN A 185 -17.11 -8.57 -5.57
CA ASN A 185 -16.07 -8.61 -6.59
C ASN A 185 -14.63 -8.58 -6.02
N LYS A 186 -14.47 -8.81 -4.70
CA LYS A 186 -13.18 -8.71 -4.00
C LYS A 186 -12.05 -9.43 -4.74
N ASP A 187 -12.21 -10.73 -4.99
CA ASP A 187 -11.14 -11.55 -5.56
C ASP A 187 -10.79 -11.18 -6.99
N SER A 188 -11.80 -10.79 -7.78
CA SER A 188 -11.63 -10.29 -9.14
C SER A 188 -10.82 -8.99 -9.17
N VAL A 189 -11.07 -8.07 -8.23
CA VAL A 189 -10.33 -6.79 -8.10
C VAL A 189 -8.90 -7.06 -7.64
N ILE A 190 -8.70 -7.89 -6.61
CA ILE A 190 -7.36 -8.19 -6.08
C ILE A 190 -6.51 -8.92 -7.13
N LYS A 191 -7.08 -9.89 -7.83
CA LYS A 191 -6.40 -10.60 -8.93
C LYS A 191 -5.96 -9.63 -10.03
N TYR A 192 -6.83 -8.70 -10.40
CA TYR A 192 -6.51 -7.67 -11.38
C TYR A 192 -5.36 -6.76 -10.91
N LEU A 193 -5.41 -6.29 -9.65
CA LEU A 193 -4.34 -5.48 -9.06
C LEU A 193 -2.99 -6.20 -9.07
N ASN A 194 -2.95 -7.47 -8.66
CA ASN A 194 -1.70 -8.25 -8.68
C ASN A 194 -1.15 -8.41 -10.10
N LYS A 195 -2.03 -8.63 -11.10
CA LYS A 195 -1.63 -8.66 -12.51
C LYS A 195 -0.99 -7.34 -12.93
N LYS A 196 -1.60 -6.20 -12.58
CA LYS A 196 -1.07 -4.86 -12.93
C LYS A 196 0.23 -4.53 -12.21
N LEU A 197 0.36 -4.93 -10.95
CA LEU A 197 1.62 -4.79 -10.20
C LEU A 197 2.75 -5.62 -10.82
N LEU A 198 2.44 -6.81 -11.34
CA LEU A 198 3.41 -7.66 -12.02
C LEU A 198 3.79 -7.09 -13.41
N GLU A 199 2.81 -6.58 -14.18
CA GLU A 199 3.06 -5.90 -15.46
C GLU A 199 3.97 -4.66 -15.27
N GLY A 200 3.77 -3.89 -14.19
CA GLY A 200 4.60 -2.72 -13.85
C GLY A 200 5.96 -3.06 -13.25
N ASN A 201 6.12 -4.26 -12.70
CA ASN A 201 7.37 -4.79 -12.14
C ASN A 201 7.49 -6.29 -12.43
N PRO A 202 8.00 -6.70 -13.61
CA PRO A 202 8.17 -8.12 -13.97
C PRO A 202 9.08 -8.92 -13.02
N HIS A 203 9.91 -8.24 -12.24
CA HIS A 203 10.80 -8.85 -11.24
C HIS A 203 10.15 -8.94 -9.84
N ARG A 204 8.85 -8.64 -9.72
CA ARG A 204 8.12 -8.80 -8.47
C ARG A 204 8.11 -10.27 -8.05
N ASP A 205 8.71 -10.57 -6.91
CA ASP A 205 8.75 -11.93 -6.37
C ASP A 205 7.64 -12.13 -5.33
N THR A 206 6.62 -12.88 -5.72
CA THR A 206 5.47 -13.23 -4.87
C THR A 206 5.63 -14.59 -4.20
N ARG A 207 6.76 -15.30 -4.41
CA ARG A 207 7.02 -16.59 -3.74
C ARG A 207 7.22 -16.40 -2.25
N VAL A 208 7.88 -15.31 -1.84
CA VAL A 208 7.96 -14.93 -0.42
C VAL A 208 6.64 -14.29 -0.02
N CYS A 209 5.89 -14.96 0.84
CA CYS A 209 4.61 -14.54 1.36
C CYS A 209 4.75 -14.16 2.84
N LEU A 210 4.87 -12.87 3.12
CA LEU A 210 4.82 -12.34 4.48
C LEU A 210 3.37 -12.40 4.94
N TYR A 211 3.10 -13.16 6.00
CA TYR A 211 1.75 -13.39 6.50
C TYR A 211 1.63 -13.00 7.97
N ASP A 212 0.60 -12.23 8.29
CA ASP A 212 0.22 -11.95 9.67
C ASP A 212 -1.27 -11.62 9.75
N ILE A 213 -1.81 -11.60 10.98
CA ILE A 213 -3.20 -11.29 11.26
C ILE A 213 -3.34 -10.21 12.32
N THR A 214 -4.45 -9.50 12.26
CA THR A 214 -4.80 -8.50 13.27
C THR A 214 -6.30 -8.44 13.48
N THR A 215 -6.72 -7.76 14.56
CA THR A 215 -8.13 -7.54 14.88
C THR A 215 -8.52 -6.10 14.62
N TYR A 216 -9.77 -5.89 14.20
CA TYR A 216 -10.40 -4.59 14.05
C TYR A 216 -11.67 -4.57 14.89
N ALA A 217 -11.65 -3.79 15.97
CA ALA A 217 -12.79 -3.59 16.84
C ALA A 217 -13.80 -2.62 16.22
N PHE A 218 -15.08 -2.86 16.50
CA PHE A 218 -16.19 -1.98 16.18
C PHE A 218 -16.65 -1.30 17.47
N GLU A 219 -17.09 -0.07 17.37
CA GLU A 219 -17.76 0.62 18.50
C GLU A 219 -19.21 0.11 18.60
N SER A 220 -19.36 -1.19 18.85
CA SER A 220 -20.63 -1.91 18.94
C SER A 220 -20.48 -3.15 19.81
N VAL A 221 -21.56 -3.56 20.44
CA VAL A 221 -21.68 -4.81 21.21
C VAL A 221 -22.55 -5.85 20.47
N GLU A 222 -23.08 -5.51 19.29
CA GLU A 222 -23.93 -6.40 18.50
C GLU A 222 -23.08 -7.35 17.66
N ALA A 223 -23.14 -8.64 17.99
CA ALA A 223 -22.52 -9.71 17.23
C ALA A 223 -23.40 -10.13 16.03
N ASP A 224 -22.76 -10.63 14.95
CA ASP A 224 -23.45 -11.16 13.76
C ASP A 224 -22.64 -12.31 13.13
N SER A 225 -22.89 -12.62 11.85
CA SER A 225 -22.19 -13.66 11.10
C SER A 225 -20.67 -13.45 11.03
N LEU A 226 -20.18 -12.20 11.03
CA LEU A 226 -18.77 -11.82 10.88
C LEU A 226 -18.22 -11.16 12.15
N ARG A 227 -19.00 -10.24 12.76
CA ARG A 227 -18.59 -9.55 13.99
C ARG A 227 -18.86 -10.42 15.19
N GLU A 228 -17.85 -10.64 16.03
CA GLU A 228 -17.96 -11.47 17.20
C GLU A 228 -17.01 -10.97 18.30
N PHE A 229 -17.34 -11.25 19.56
CA PHE A 229 -16.43 -11.03 20.67
C PHE A 229 -15.24 -11.98 20.58
N GLY A 230 -14.05 -11.49 20.87
CA GLY A 230 -12.86 -12.32 20.80
C GLY A 230 -11.66 -11.68 21.49
N TYR A 231 -10.52 -12.36 21.43
CA TYR A 231 -9.28 -11.82 21.97
C TYR A 231 -8.84 -10.60 21.16
N SER A 232 -8.91 -9.43 21.75
CA SER A 232 -8.52 -8.17 21.11
C SER A 232 -7.04 -7.88 21.35
N LYS A 233 -6.26 -7.75 20.26
CA LYS A 233 -4.85 -7.27 20.34
C LYS A 233 -4.77 -5.83 20.89
N ASP A 234 -5.85 -5.07 20.80
CA ASP A 234 -5.96 -3.67 21.23
C ASP A 234 -6.59 -3.54 22.63
N LYS A 235 -6.83 -4.67 23.35
CA LYS A 235 -7.45 -4.76 24.69
C LYS A 235 -8.90 -4.24 24.76
N LYS A 236 -9.61 -4.18 23.67
CA LYS A 236 -11.02 -3.81 23.56
C LYS A 236 -11.89 -5.06 23.63
N ASN A 237 -11.94 -5.71 24.79
CA ASN A 237 -12.62 -7.01 24.96
C ASN A 237 -14.16 -6.88 25.05
N ASN A 238 -14.67 -5.68 25.28
CA ASN A 238 -16.11 -5.40 25.41
C ASN A 238 -16.74 -4.95 24.08
N GLU A 239 -15.99 -4.96 23.00
CA GLU A 239 -16.44 -4.59 21.66
C GLU A 239 -16.36 -5.81 20.74
N VAL A 240 -17.30 -5.94 19.81
CA VAL A 240 -17.21 -6.94 18.75
C VAL A 240 -16.10 -6.55 17.77
N GLN A 241 -15.49 -7.54 17.15
CA GLN A 241 -14.36 -7.36 16.25
C GLN A 241 -14.46 -8.26 15.02
N VAL A 242 -13.62 -8.00 14.03
CA VAL A 242 -13.29 -8.93 12.94
C VAL A 242 -11.81 -9.22 12.95
N VAL A 243 -11.43 -10.40 12.47
CA VAL A 243 -10.04 -10.80 12.28
C VAL A 243 -9.68 -10.60 10.81
N MET A 244 -8.59 -9.88 10.54
CA MET A 244 -8.06 -9.68 9.19
C MET A 244 -6.71 -10.36 9.05
N ALA A 245 -6.62 -11.30 8.10
CA ALA A 245 -5.36 -11.83 7.61
C ALA A 245 -4.89 -11.01 6.39
N LEU A 246 -3.60 -10.78 6.30
CA LEU A 246 -2.97 -10.04 5.20
C LEU A 246 -1.73 -10.79 4.71
N ALA A 247 -1.56 -10.87 3.40
CA ALA A 247 -0.35 -11.33 2.75
C ALA A 247 0.31 -10.18 1.98
N ALA A 248 1.63 -10.10 2.06
CA ALA A 248 2.45 -9.18 1.29
C ALA A 248 3.67 -9.90 0.71
N ASP A 249 4.23 -9.39 -0.38
CA ASP A 249 5.48 -9.87 -0.94
C ASP A 249 6.70 -9.39 -0.14
N LYS A 250 7.89 -9.81 -0.54
CA LYS A 250 9.16 -9.45 0.13
C LYS A 250 9.41 -7.95 0.22
N ASP A 251 8.86 -7.16 -0.72
CA ASP A 251 9.01 -5.70 -0.77
C ASP A 251 7.92 -4.97 0.05
N GLY A 252 6.97 -5.74 0.62
CA GLY A 252 5.86 -5.25 1.43
C GLY A 252 4.63 -4.82 0.62
N LEU A 253 4.59 -5.09 -0.70
CA LEU A 253 3.40 -4.84 -1.51
C LEU A 253 2.34 -5.90 -1.19
N PRO A 254 1.09 -5.49 -0.89
CA PRO A 254 0.03 -6.43 -0.56
C PRO A 254 -0.26 -7.40 -1.71
N ILE A 255 -0.46 -8.69 -1.39
CA ILE A 255 -0.86 -9.73 -2.33
C ILE A 255 -2.36 -9.99 -2.20
N SER A 256 -2.85 -10.23 -0.97
CA SER A 256 -4.25 -10.47 -0.68
C SER A 256 -4.57 -10.27 0.80
N TYR A 257 -5.86 -10.23 1.13
CA TYR A 257 -6.35 -10.25 2.51
C TYR A 257 -7.61 -11.08 2.62
N ASN A 258 -7.92 -11.53 3.85
CA ASN A 258 -9.19 -12.16 4.16
C ASN A 258 -9.75 -11.67 5.49
N LEU A 259 -11.08 -11.71 5.63
CA LEU A 259 -11.78 -11.38 6.86
C LEU A 259 -12.41 -12.64 7.46
N TYR A 260 -12.15 -12.85 8.73
CA TYR A 260 -12.68 -13.95 9.53
C TYR A 260 -13.52 -13.44 10.70
N ARG A 261 -14.34 -14.32 11.27
CA ARG A 261 -15.12 -14.01 12.47
C ARG A 261 -14.22 -13.49 13.61
N GLY A 262 -14.75 -12.56 14.40
CA GLY A 262 -14.00 -11.91 15.45
C GLY A 262 -13.43 -12.82 16.53
N ASN A 263 -14.02 -13.99 16.74
CA ASN A 263 -13.57 -15.03 17.68
C ASN A 263 -12.61 -16.06 17.04
N GLN A 264 -12.30 -15.95 15.74
CA GLN A 264 -11.41 -16.88 15.06
C GLN A 264 -10.00 -16.79 15.61
N GLY A 265 -9.43 -17.94 16.02
CA GLY A 265 -8.04 -18.04 16.43
C GLY A 265 -7.06 -17.75 15.29
N GLU A 266 -5.88 -17.25 15.64
CA GLU A 266 -4.86 -16.88 14.64
C GLU A 266 -4.36 -18.07 13.84
N SER A 267 -3.98 -19.12 14.52
CA SER A 267 -3.29 -20.27 13.94
C SER A 267 -4.09 -21.02 12.86
N PRO A 268 -5.40 -21.26 13.00
CA PRO A 268 -6.18 -21.99 11.98
C PRO A 268 -6.42 -21.21 10.69
N THR A 269 -6.12 -19.90 10.64
CA THR A 269 -6.40 -19.08 9.46
C THR A 269 -5.32 -19.19 8.38
N MET A 270 -4.09 -19.56 8.75
CA MET A 270 -2.93 -19.49 7.85
C MET A 270 -3.03 -20.47 6.69
N VAL A 271 -3.25 -21.75 6.96
CA VAL A 271 -3.25 -22.78 5.91
C VAL A 271 -4.37 -22.57 4.90
N PRO A 272 -5.65 -22.35 5.30
CA PRO A 272 -6.73 -22.07 4.34
C PRO A 272 -6.48 -20.80 3.51
N PHE A 273 -5.88 -19.79 4.11
CA PHE A 273 -5.55 -18.56 3.40
C PHE A 273 -4.47 -18.79 2.34
N ILE A 274 -3.44 -19.57 2.64
CA ILE A 274 -2.38 -19.93 1.69
C ILE A 274 -2.94 -20.78 0.53
N GLU A 275 -3.82 -21.74 0.81
CA GLU A 275 -4.50 -22.53 -0.23
C GLU A 275 -5.37 -21.64 -1.13
N GLU A 276 -6.10 -20.69 -0.55
CA GLU A 276 -6.89 -19.72 -1.30
C GLU A 276 -6.02 -18.84 -2.19
N LEU A 277 -4.86 -18.38 -1.68
CA LEU A 277 -3.87 -17.65 -2.48
C LEU A 277 -3.41 -18.46 -3.68
N LYS A 278 -3.02 -19.71 -3.49
CA LYS A 278 -2.57 -20.59 -4.58
C LYS A 278 -3.66 -20.78 -5.63
N LYS A 279 -4.88 -21.10 -5.20
CA LYS A 279 -6.02 -21.33 -6.09
C LYS A 279 -6.41 -20.06 -6.86
N THR A 280 -6.45 -18.92 -6.19
CA THR A 280 -7.00 -17.68 -6.77
C THR A 280 -5.98 -16.94 -7.63
N TYR A 281 -4.72 -16.92 -7.22
CA TYR A 281 -3.67 -16.11 -7.85
C TYR A 281 -2.63 -16.92 -8.62
N GLY A 282 -2.71 -18.27 -8.59
CA GLY A 282 -1.80 -19.16 -9.32
C GLY A 282 -0.36 -19.10 -8.81
N VAL A 283 -0.16 -18.76 -7.53
CA VAL A 283 1.18 -18.73 -6.92
C VAL A 283 1.51 -20.11 -6.37
N GLU A 284 2.56 -20.75 -6.88
CA GLU A 284 3.01 -22.05 -6.42
C GLU A 284 4.30 -21.94 -5.58
N ASN A 285 4.54 -22.94 -4.72
CA ASN A 285 5.79 -23.06 -3.93
C ASN A 285 6.09 -21.81 -3.09
N LEU A 286 5.11 -21.37 -2.28
CA LEU A 286 5.26 -20.21 -1.41
C LEU A 286 6.26 -20.46 -0.28
N ILE A 287 7.01 -19.45 0.08
CA ILE A 287 7.79 -19.35 1.32
C ILE A 287 6.96 -18.50 2.30
N VAL A 288 6.28 -19.17 3.23
CA VAL A 288 5.42 -18.49 4.20
C VAL A 288 6.24 -17.96 5.36
N VAL A 289 6.27 -16.66 5.56
CA VAL A 289 7.01 -16.00 6.64
C VAL A 289 6.02 -15.45 7.66
N ALA A 290 6.10 -15.90 8.91
CA ALA A 290 5.15 -15.47 9.93
C ALA A 290 5.75 -15.43 11.36
N ASP A 291 5.05 -14.74 12.29
CA ASP A 291 5.47 -14.61 13.68
C ASP A 291 5.10 -15.85 14.51
N LYS A 292 5.67 -15.90 15.72
CA LYS A 292 5.54 -16.99 16.73
C LYS A 292 4.11 -17.38 17.10
N GLY A 293 3.11 -16.53 16.88
CA GLY A 293 1.70 -16.84 17.11
C GLY A 293 1.15 -17.90 16.16
N LEU A 294 1.76 -18.00 14.98
CA LEU A 294 1.36 -18.89 13.89
C LEU A 294 2.23 -20.16 13.82
N ASN A 295 3.32 -20.22 14.59
CA ASN A 295 4.19 -21.39 14.68
C ASN A 295 3.54 -22.43 15.63
N ASN A 296 2.88 -23.41 15.03
CA ASN A 296 2.38 -24.60 15.72
C ASN A 296 2.62 -25.86 14.88
N THR A 297 2.52 -27.01 15.53
CA THR A 297 2.83 -28.30 14.89
C THR A 297 1.96 -28.58 13.66
N ALA A 298 0.68 -28.19 13.66
CA ALA A 298 -0.21 -28.41 12.54
C ALA A 298 0.23 -27.59 11.31
N ASN A 299 0.50 -26.30 11.48
CA ASN A 299 0.96 -25.42 10.42
C ASN A 299 2.32 -25.88 9.84
N ILE A 300 3.28 -26.23 10.70
CA ILE A 300 4.60 -26.74 10.29
C ILE A 300 4.49 -28.00 9.44
N HIS A 301 3.51 -28.84 9.74
CA HIS A 301 3.30 -30.10 9.01
C HIS A 301 2.54 -29.89 7.70
N CYS A 302 1.49 -29.07 7.72
CA CYS A 302 0.64 -28.85 6.56
C CYS A 302 1.32 -28.05 5.44
N LEU A 303 2.18 -27.08 5.76
CA LEU A 303 2.83 -26.26 4.74
C LEU A 303 3.68 -27.09 3.75
N PRO A 304 4.60 -27.96 4.19
CA PRO A 304 5.37 -28.83 3.27
C PRO A 304 4.48 -29.82 2.52
N GLU A 305 3.45 -30.38 3.18
CA GLU A 305 2.51 -31.30 2.50
C GLU A 305 1.76 -30.61 1.33
N LEU A 306 1.59 -29.29 1.40
CA LEU A 306 1.01 -28.46 0.35
C LEU A 306 2.06 -27.87 -0.61
N SER A 307 3.28 -28.41 -0.62
CA SER A 307 4.39 -27.91 -1.44
C SER A 307 4.74 -26.45 -1.16
N ASN A 308 4.73 -26.05 0.12
CA ASN A 308 5.16 -24.72 0.54
C ASN A 308 6.33 -24.82 1.51
N ASN A 309 7.20 -23.84 1.47
CA ASN A 309 8.24 -23.64 2.47
C ASN A 309 7.79 -22.66 3.54
N TYR A 310 8.50 -22.64 4.65
CA TYR A 310 8.19 -21.71 5.74
C TYR A 310 9.44 -21.16 6.42
N VAL A 311 9.27 -19.95 6.99
CA VAL A 311 10.23 -19.30 7.88
C VAL A 311 9.40 -18.71 9.04
N LEU A 312 9.39 -19.39 10.18
CA LEU A 312 8.53 -19.07 11.30
C LEU A 312 9.35 -18.73 12.55
N SER A 313 8.96 -17.69 13.28
CA SER A 313 9.52 -17.41 14.59
C SER A 313 9.09 -18.47 15.61
N SER A 314 9.99 -18.85 16.49
CA SER A 314 9.74 -19.78 17.61
C SER A 314 10.06 -19.13 18.95
N LYS A 315 9.38 -19.62 20.01
CA LYS A 315 9.55 -19.10 21.38
C LYS A 315 10.67 -19.83 22.09
N ILE A 316 11.87 -19.26 22.17
CA ILE A 316 13.02 -19.90 22.86
C ILE A 316 12.70 -20.29 24.31
N ARG A 317 12.02 -19.43 25.08
CA ARG A 317 11.72 -19.71 26.51
C ARG A 317 10.75 -20.86 26.74
N SER A 318 9.94 -21.22 25.73
CA SER A 318 9.04 -22.38 25.73
C SER A 318 9.45 -23.47 24.74
N ALA A 319 10.66 -23.40 24.17
CA ALA A 319 11.21 -24.39 23.29
C ALA A 319 11.54 -25.71 24.04
N SER A 320 11.75 -26.78 23.26
CA SER A 320 12.17 -28.06 23.83
C SER A 320 13.54 -27.94 24.52
N ARG A 321 13.86 -28.92 25.35
CA ARG A 321 15.12 -28.95 26.10
C ARG A 321 16.32 -28.91 25.16
N GLU A 322 16.27 -29.66 24.09
CA GLU A 322 17.35 -29.77 23.09
C GLU A 322 17.64 -28.42 22.42
N ILE A 323 16.60 -27.63 22.10
CA ILE A 323 16.77 -26.28 21.50
C ILE A 323 17.37 -25.33 22.53
N LYS A 324 16.94 -25.41 23.80
CA LYS A 324 17.48 -24.57 24.88
C LYS A 324 18.96 -24.88 25.14
N GLU A 325 19.33 -26.15 25.22
CA GLU A 325 20.71 -26.59 25.40
C GLU A 325 21.58 -26.13 24.20
N ALA A 326 21.09 -26.34 22.97
CA ALA A 326 21.78 -25.88 21.78
C ALA A 326 21.96 -24.35 21.71
N ALA A 327 21.01 -23.57 22.24
CA ALA A 327 21.11 -22.12 22.30
C ALA A 327 22.17 -21.64 23.31
N LEU A 328 22.34 -22.33 24.40
CA LEU A 328 23.33 -22.00 25.45
C LEU A 328 24.73 -22.49 25.08
N ASP A 329 24.87 -23.58 24.34
CA ASP A 329 26.16 -24.08 23.85
C ASP A 329 26.81 -23.09 22.86
N PRO A 330 28.03 -22.58 23.13
CA PRO A 330 28.73 -21.67 22.24
C PRO A 330 29.27 -22.32 20.95
N THR A 331 29.38 -23.65 20.92
CA THR A 331 29.95 -24.38 19.79
C THR A 331 29.16 -24.16 18.50
N GLY A 332 29.79 -23.81 17.40
CA GLY A 332 29.16 -23.60 16.10
C GLY A 332 28.45 -22.26 15.93
N ARG A 333 28.68 -21.30 16.84
CA ARG A 333 28.21 -19.94 16.64
C ARG A 333 29.05 -19.21 15.58
N VAL A 334 28.37 -18.55 14.66
CA VAL A 334 28.97 -17.65 13.66
C VAL A 334 28.79 -16.21 14.16
N GLU A 335 29.87 -15.60 14.62
CA GLU A 335 29.84 -14.23 15.17
C GLU A 335 29.94 -13.18 14.06
N ARG A 336 29.26 -12.05 14.24
CA ARG A 336 29.25 -10.91 13.33
C ARG A 336 29.16 -9.58 14.08
N LEU A 337 29.69 -8.54 13.45
CA LEU A 337 29.45 -7.16 13.83
C LEU A 337 28.47 -6.56 12.81
N VAL A 338 27.36 -6.02 13.27
CA VAL A 338 26.36 -5.39 12.43
C VAL A 338 26.27 -3.91 12.81
N ALA A 339 26.50 -3.02 11.84
CA ALA A 339 26.28 -1.61 12.01
C ALA A 339 24.77 -1.29 11.96
N ASP A 340 24.33 -0.42 12.85
CA ASP A 340 22.97 0.15 12.74
C ASP A 340 22.93 1.33 11.77
N GLY A 341 21.71 1.89 11.55
CA GLY A 341 21.51 3.06 10.69
C GLY A 341 22.28 4.32 11.09
N ASN A 342 22.85 4.35 12.31
CA ASN A 342 23.71 5.42 12.84
C ASN A 342 25.20 5.03 12.86
N GLY A 343 25.56 3.86 12.28
CA GLY A 343 26.94 3.38 12.24
C GLY A 343 27.43 2.71 13.54
N VAL A 344 26.58 2.53 14.56
CA VAL A 344 26.95 1.87 15.81
C VAL A 344 27.03 0.36 15.59
N LEU A 345 28.23 -0.20 15.84
CA LEU A 345 28.45 -1.64 15.73
C LEU A 345 27.87 -2.37 16.95
N SER A 346 27.10 -3.42 16.70
CA SER A 346 26.58 -4.34 17.72
C SER A 346 27.01 -5.77 17.42
N LYS A 347 27.35 -6.51 18.49
CA LYS A 347 27.66 -7.94 18.38
C LYS A 347 26.41 -8.74 18.12
N THR A 348 26.48 -9.63 17.16
CA THR A 348 25.43 -10.61 16.86
C THR A 348 26.08 -11.95 16.49
N TRP A 349 25.35 -13.00 16.71
CA TRP A 349 25.74 -14.32 16.22
C TRP A 349 24.50 -15.11 15.78
N PHE A 350 24.73 -16.13 14.98
CA PHE A 350 23.71 -17.15 14.71
C PHE A 350 24.33 -18.55 14.78
N LYS A 351 23.49 -19.55 15.00
CA LYS A 351 23.83 -20.96 15.04
C LYS A 351 22.71 -21.77 14.40
N GLU A 352 23.07 -22.73 13.56
CA GLU A 352 22.11 -23.68 12.97
C GLU A 352 22.04 -24.97 13.77
N VAL A 353 20.82 -25.48 13.94
CA VAL A 353 20.56 -26.75 14.62
C VAL A 353 19.47 -27.49 13.87
N THR A 354 19.70 -28.77 13.60
CA THR A 354 18.70 -29.67 13.01
C THR A 354 18.35 -30.74 14.00
N LEU A 355 17.06 -30.89 14.30
CA LEU A 355 16.53 -31.85 15.27
C LEU A 355 15.46 -32.73 14.62
N GLU A 356 15.45 -34.00 14.97
CA GLU A 356 14.32 -34.88 14.67
C GLU A 356 13.36 -34.87 15.84
N THR A 357 12.13 -34.41 15.61
CA THR A 357 11.11 -34.31 16.66
C THR A 357 9.92 -35.20 16.36
N LYS A 358 9.50 -35.97 17.37
CA LYS A 358 8.22 -36.68 17.31
C LYS A 358 7.09 -35.71 17.48
N VAL A 359 6.15 -35.70 16.56
CA VAL A 359 5.02 -34.79 16.58
C VAL A 359 3.70 -35.52 16.60
N SER A 360 2.76 -34.96 17.36
CA SER A 360 1.36 -35.37 17.32
C SER A 360 0.52 -34.11 17.25
N TYR A 361 -0.35 -33.99 16.27
CA TYR A 361 -1.18 -32.81 16.07
C TYR A 361 -2.58 -33.19 15.59
N LYS A 362 -3.56 -32.38 15.96
CA LYS A 362 -4.89 -32.46 15.38
C LYS A 362 -4.83 -31.87 13.99
N TYR A 363 -5.35 -32.62 13.03
CA TYR A 363 -5.50 -32.08 11.68
C TYR A 363 -6.52 -30.94 11.75
N PRO A 364 -6.28 -29.78 11.08
CA PRO A 364 -7.21 -28.68 11.12
C PRO A 364 -8.55 -29.06 10.47
N ASP A 365 -9.63 -29.06 11.24
CA ASP A 365 -10.99 -29.43 10.78
C ASP A 365 -11.61 -28.40 9.82
N PHE A 366 -11.04 -27.21 9.70
CA PHE A 366 -11.62 -26.10 8.94
C PHE A 366 -11.69 -26.34 7.41
N ALA A 367 -10.74 -27.10 6.84
CA ALA A 367 -10.83 -27.53 5.43
C ALA A 367 -11.93 -28.57 5.26
N TYR A 368 -12.11 -29.43 6.26
CA TYR A 368 -13.11 -30.47 6.28
C TYR A 368 -14.53 -29.94 6.48
N GLU A 369 -14.74 -28.99 7.38
CA GLU A 369 -16.07 -28.40 7.66
C GLU A 369 -16.64 -27.65 6.45
N LYS A 370 -15.80 -27.01 5.65
CA LYS A 370 -16.21 -26.24 4.45
C LYS A 370 -16.28 -27.06 3.17
N SER A 371 -15.79 -28.30 3.18
CA SER A 371 -15.73 -29.15 1.99
C SER A 371 -17.09 -29.81 1.70
N ASN A 372 -17.42 -29.96 0.43
CA ASN A 372 -18.56 -30.76 0.01
C ASN A 372 -18.31 -32.25 0.29
N PRO A 373 -19.33 -33.14 0.21
CA PRO A 373 -19.19 -34.57 0.54
C PRO A 373 -18.12 -35.31 -0.25
N GLU A 374 -17.89 -34.96 -1.51
CA GLU A 374 -16.85 -35.58 -2.35
C GLU A 374 -15.43 -35.13 -1.96
N GLU A 375 -15.27 -33.85 -1.65
CA GLU A 375 -14.00 -33.30 -1.14
C GLU A 375 -13.67 -33.87 0.24
N LYS A 376 -14.67 -34.02 1.14
CA LYS A 376 -14.50 -34.70 2.43
C LYS A 376 -13.98 -36.12 2.26
N LYS A 377 -14.55 -36.88 1.32
CA LYS A 377 -14.12 -38.25 1.03
C LYS A 377 -12.71 -38.32 0.44
N LYS A 378 -12.32 -37.35 -0.40
CA LYS A 378 -10.95 -37.22 -0.93
C LYS A 378 -9.95 -36.86 0.17
N LEU A 379 -10.30 -35.92 1.06
CA LEU A 379 -9.49 -35.53 2.23
C LEU A 379 -9.34 -36.70 3.19
N GLU A 380 -10.41 -37.44 3.53
CA GLU A 380 -10.36 -38.62 4.37
C GLU A 380 -9.48 -39.72 3.78
N ASN A 381 -9.55 -39.96 2.48
CA ASN A 381 -8.69 -40.95 1.80
C ASN A 381 -7.22 -40.54 1.80
N LYS A 382 -6.92 -39.26 1.65
CA LYS A 382 -5.56 -38.72 1.69
C LYS A 382 -4.97 -38.76 3.10
N LEU A 383 -5.81 -38.68 4.15
CA LEU A 383 -5.44 -38.64 5.55
C LEU A 383 -5.38 -40.02 6.22
N LYS A 384 -6.09 -41.03 5.67
CA LYS A 384 -6.18 -42.38 6.24
C LYS A 384 -4.85 -43.03 6.67
N PRO A 385 -3.72 -42.86 5.95
CA PRO A 385 -2.45 -43.44 6.39
C PRO A 385 -1.85 -42.85 7.64
N TYR A 386 -2.29 -41.64 8.06
CA TYR A 386 -1.63 -40.83 9.08
C TYR A 386 -2.53 -40.40 10.21
N THR A 387 -3.80 -40.77 10.24
CA THR A 387 -4.76 -40.37 11.28
C THR A 387 -4.94 -41.44 12.34
N THR A 388 -4.95 -41.05 13.62
CA THR A 388 -5.43 -41.89 14.72
C THR A 388 -6.96 -41.83 14.79
N LYS A 389 -7.58 -42.69 15.63
CA LYS A 389 -9.04 -42.83 15.83
C LYS A 389 -9.81 -41.49 16.04
N TYR A 390 -9.10 -40.40 16.31
CA TYR A 390 -9.67 -39.06 16.58
C TYR A 390 -9.09 -37.95 15.66
N GLY A 391 -8.59 -38.29 14.47
CA GLY A 391 -8.04 -37.30 13.54
C GLY A 391 -6.66 -36.72 13.95
N ASN A 392 -5.96 -37.34 14.90
CA ASN A 392 -4.60 -36.93 15.26
C ASN A 392 -3.57 -37.57 14.32
N LYS A 393 -2.70 -36.76 13.75
CA LYS A 393 -1.52 -37.23 13.02
C LYS A 393 -0.34 -37.40 13.98
N LYS A 394 0.41 -38.49 13.84
CA LYS A 394 1.70 -38.72 14.54
C LYS A 394 2.78 -39.00 13.52
N GLY A 395 3.96 -38.49 13.75
CA GLY A 395 5.11 -38.70 12.87
C GLY A 395 6.40 -38.16 13.47
N THR A 396 7.48 -38.36 12.77
CA THR A 396 8.79 -37.74 13.04
C THR A 396 9.10 -36.75 11.94
N ILE A 397 9.47 -35.54 12.32
CA ILE A 397 9.80 -34.43 11.39
C ILE A 397 11.22 -33.99 11.67
N LYS A 398 12.00 -33.83 10.62
CA LYS A 398 13.29 -33.14 10.67
C LYS A 398 13.02 -31.63 10.62
N ARG A 399 13.43 -30.93 11.69
CA ARG A 399 13.20 -29.50 11.87
C ARG A 399 14.52 -28.75 11.91
N ARG A 400 14.67 -27.73 11.10
CA ARG A 400 15.85 -26.85 11.05
C ARG A 400 15.56 -25.56 11.81
N PHE A 401 16.44 -25.23 12.75
CA PHE A 401 16.35 -24.03 13.57
C PHE A 401 17.57 -23.15 13.35
N ILE A 402 17.36 -21.84 13.26
CA ILE A 402 18.42 -20.83 13.25
C ILE A 402 18.23 -20.00 14.53
N ILE A 403 19.15 -20.18 15.45
CA ILE A 403 19.19 -19.46 16.72
C ILE A 403 20.03 -18.21 16.50
N THR A 404 19.52 -17.03 16.85
CA THR A 404 20.22 -15.76 16.68
C THR A 404 20.32 -15.02 18.01
N PHE A 405 21.35 -14.21 18.16
CA PHE A 405 21.52 -13.28 19.27
C PHE A 405 21.72 -11.86 18.75
N LEU A 406 21.03 -10.90 19.36
CA LEU A 406 21.09 -9.48 19.05
C LEU A 406 21.24 -8.68 20.33
N GLU A 407 22.30 -7.89 20.45
CA GLU A 407 22.57 -7.07 21.63
C GLU A 407 21.44 -6.05 21.93
N LYS A 408 20.88 -5.44 20.89
CA LYS A 408 19.72 -4.52 21.05
C LYS A 408 18.49 -5.23 21.64
N ARG A 409 18.31 -6.50 21.31
CA ARG A 409 17.22 -7.31 21.86
C ARG A 409 17.49 -7.68 23.32
N LEU A 410 18.75 -7.98 23.66
CA LEU A 410 19.16 -8.22 25.05
C LEU A 410 18.78 -7.04 25.95
N ILE A 411 19.10 -5.82 25.54
CA ILE A 411 18.75 -4.61 26.29
C ILE A 411 17.22 -4.49 26.47
N LYS A 412 16.48 -4.71 25.38
CA LYS A 412 15.01 -4.66 25.42
C LYS A 412 14.43 -5.74 26.35
N ASP A 413 14.89 -6.98 26.23
CA ASP A 413 14.39 -8.11 27.01
C ASP A 413 14.65 -7.87 28.53
N ARG A 414 15.79 -7.29 28.90
CA ARG A 414 16.12 -6.88 30.27
C ARG A 414 15.18 -5.81 30.80
N ILE A 415 14.92 -4.76 30.03
CA ILE A 415 13.99 -3.69 30.41
C ILE A 415 12.56 -4.24 30.60
N ASP A 416 12.10 -5.06 29.67
CA ASP A 416 10.75 -5.64 29.72
C ASP A 416 10.61 -6.59 30.92
N ARG A 417 11.65 -7.37 31.24
CA ARG A 417 11.67 -8.23 32.43
C ARG A 417 11.65 -7.42 33.71
N GLN A 418 12.44 -6.36 33.84
CA GLN A 418 12.39 -5.50 35.03
C GLN A 418 11.00 -4.92 35.26
N ARG A 419 10.27 -4.55 34.21
CA ARG A 419 8.87 -4.11 34.31
C ARG A 419 7.96 -5.25 34.84
N LEU A 420 8.17 -6.47 34.38
CA LEU A 420 7.41 -7.64 34.84
C LEU A 420 7.75 -8.00 36.28
N ILE A 421 9.03 -7.90 36.70
CA ILE A 421 9.45 -8.12 38.11
C ILE A 421 8.75 -7.10 39.01
N LYS A 422 8.85 -5.80 38.71
CA LYS A 422 8.15 -4.76 39.50
C LYS A 422 6.63 -5.00 39.59
N LYS A 423 6.04 -5.57 38.53
CA LYS A 423 4.62 -5.92 38.56
C LYS A 423 4.36 -7.15 39.42
N ALA A 424 5.23 -8.17 39.40
CA ALA A 424 5.15 -9.34 40.26
C ALA A 424 5.29 -8.95 41.75
N GLU A 425 6.24 -8.09 42.11
CA GLU A 425 6.44 -7.55 43.45
C GLU A 425 5.18 -6.84 43.97
N ARG A 426 4.52 -6.03 43.13
CA ARG A 426 3.25 -5.37 43.46
C ARG A 426 2.11 -6.38 43.71
N LEU A 427 2.07 -7.49 42.96
CA LEU A 427 1.06 -8.53 43.17
C LEU A 427 1.30 -9.30 44.46
N VAL A 428 2.55 -9.55 44.83
CA VAL A 428 2.91 -10.17 46.11
C VAL A 428 2.58 -9.24 47.27
N ALA A 429 2.84 -7.93 47.13
CA ALA A 429 2.50 -6.93 48.14
C ALA A 429 0.97 -6.72 48.31
N ASN A 430 0.16 -6.99 47.27
CA ASN A 430 -1.30 -6.84 47.30
C ASN A 430 -1.99 -8.08 46.73
N PRO A 431 -2.10 -9.17 47.52
CA PRO A 431 -2.63 -10.46 47.04
C PRO A 431 -4.07 -10.41 46.53
N SER A 432 -4.89 -9.49 47.00
CA SER A 432 -6.28 -9.29 46.52
C SER A 432 -6.37 -9.01 45.02
N ASN A 433 -5.35 -8.41 44.42
CA ASN A 433 -5.29 -8.12 42.99
C ASN A 433 -4.82 -9.32 42.15
N PHE A 434 -4.34 -10.38 42.79
CA PHE A 434 -3.77 -11.54 42.09
C PHE A 434 -4.78 -12.27 41.20
N SER A 435 -6.03 -12.43 41.70
CA SER A 435 -7.09 -13.13 40.95
C SER A 435 -7.51 -12.36 39.70
N ALA A 436 -7.50 -11.02 39.73
CA ALA A 436 -7.89 -10.15 38.63
C ALA A 436 -6.77 -10.02 37.55
N GLU A 437 -5.52 -10.38 37.86
CA GLU A 437 -4.40 -10.24 36.93
C GLU A 437 -4.38 -11.36 35.88
N LEU A 438 -4.12 -11.00 34.64
CA LEU A 438 -4.00 -11.96 33.54
C LEU A 438 -2.74 -12.82 33.69
N LYS A 439 -2.83 -14.13 33.39
CA LYS A 439 -1.71 -15.11 33.50
C LYS A 439 -0.43 -14.70 32.72
N LYS A 440 -0.53 -13.85 31.74
CA LYS A 440 0.62 -13.39 30.89
C LYS A 440 1.33 -12.14 31.41
N GLY A 441 0.90 -11.57 32.53
CA GLY A 441 1.53 -10.41 33.15
C GLY A 441 2.52 -10.78 34.26
N GLY A 442 2.66 -9.91 35.26
CA GLY A 442 3.49 -10.14 36.43
C GLY A 442 3.18 -11.46 37.18
N LYS A 443 1.93 -11.91 37.08
CA LYS A 443 1.48 -13.21 37.62
C LYS A 443 2.30 -14.42 37.14
N SER A 444 2.89 -14.35 35.96
CA SER A 444 3.73 -15.45 35.43
C SER A 444 5.06 -15.61 36.17
N LEU A 445 5.46 -14.63 36.99
CA LEU A 445 6.67 -14.63 37.81
C LEU A 445 6.39 -14.77 39.28
N VAL A 446 5.13 -15.09 39.67
CA VAL A 446 4.73 -15.31 41.06
C VAL A 446 4.50 -16.80 41.29
N SER A 447 5.11 -17.34 42.33
CA SER A 447 4.82 -18.66 42.88
C SER A 447 3.75 -18.54 43.93
N VAL A 448 2.81 -19.50 43.91
CA VAL A 448 1.73 -19.63 44.90
C VAL A 448 2.06 -20.83 45.76
N ASP A 449 2.28 -20.62 47.07
CA ASP A 449 2.40 -21.67 48.05
C ASP A 449 1.01 -21.86 48.70
N ILE A 450 0.34 -22.96 48.33
CA ILE A 450 -1.03 -23.23 48.74
C ILE A 450 -1.08 -23.58 50.25
N ASP A 451 -0.05 -24.26 50.74
CA ASP A 451 -0.01 -24.72 52.14
C ASP A 451 0.23 -23.56 53.13
N LYS A 452 0.91 -22.52 52.66
CA LYS A 452 1.21 -21.32 53.45
C LYS A 452 0.33 -20.11 53.09
N GLU A 453 -0.60 -20.26 52.15
CA GLU A 453 -1.42 -19.16 51.64
C GLU A 453 -0.58 -17.92 51.25
N SER A 454 0.66 -18.13 50.76
CA SER A 454 1.62 -17.08 50.48
C SER A 454 1.94 -16.94 49.00
N LEU A 455 2.17 -15.71 48.59
CA LEU A 455 2.65 -15.36 47.23
C LEU A 455 4.11 -14.93 47.34
N THR A 456 4.96 -15.47 46.49
CA THR A 456 6.38 -15.09 46.40
C THR A 456 6.79 -14.82 44.97
N VAL A 457 7.79 -13.93 44.77
CA VAL A 457 8.39 -13.76 43.45
C VAL A 457 9.31 -14.93 43.16
N ASN A 458 9.12 -15.56 42.02
CA ASN A 458 9.91 -16.71 41.59
C ASN A 458 11.21 -16.25 40.90
N TYR A 459 12.25 -16.02 41.72
CA TYR A 459 13.57 -15.58 41.21
C TYR A 459 14.31 -16.67 40.45
N GLU A 460 14.11 -17.95 40.72
CA GLU A 460 14.66 -19.06 39.96
C GLU A 460 14.17 -19.03 38.50
N ARG A 461 12.87 -18.88 38.33
CA ARG A 461 12.29 -18.73 36.99
C ARG A 461 12.75 -17.47 36.27
N ILE A 462 13.01 -16.39 37.00
CA ILE A 462 13.56 -15.14 36.43
C ILE A 462 14.96 -15.42 35.89
N SER A 463 15.83 -16.05 36.70
CA SER A 463 17.20 -16.40 36.30
C SER A 463 17.25 -17.35 35.12
N GLU A 464 16.37 -18.38 35.09
CA GLU A 464 16.23 -19.23 33.90
C GLU A 464 15.86 -18.45 32.62
N GLN A 465 14.96 -17.47 32.75
CA GLN A 465 14.56 -16.66 31.59
C GLN A 465 15.67 -15.71 31.12
N GLU A 466 16.54 -15.26 32.03
CA GLU A 466 17.67 -14.39 31.73
C GLU A 466 18.69 -15.01 30.79
N LEU A 467 18.88 -16.33 30.89
CA LEU A 467 19.81 -17.07 30.05
C LEU A 467 19.51 -16.91 28.54
N PHE A 468 18.26 -16.63 28.19
CA PHE A 468 17.80 -16.53 26.80
C PHE A 468 17.56 -15.10 26.32
N ASP A 469 18.03 -14.11 27.08
CA ASP A 469 17.89 -12.71 26.66
C ASP A 469 18.70 -12.39 25.42
N GLY A 470 18.12 -11.62 24.55
CA GLY A 470 18.73 -11.28 23.28
C GLY A 470 18.63 -12.39 22.23
N MET A 471 18.20 -13.61 22.62
CA MET A 471 18.09 -14.74 21.71
C MET A 471 16.74 -14.79 21.01
N HIS A 472 16.77 -15.21 19.76
CA HIS A 472 15.61 -15.44 18.90
C HIS A 472 15.80 -16.71 18.11
N VAL A 473 14.75 -17.48 17.94
CA VAL A 473 14.78 -18.74 17.19
C VAL A 473 13.85 -18.61 15.99
N ILE A 474 14.38 -18.98 14.84
CA ILE A 474 13.64 -19.11 13.59
C ILE A 474 13.64 -20.57 13.22
N GLU A 475 12.49 -21.09 12.86
CA GLU A 475 12.30 -22.42 12.33
C GLU A 475 12.01 -22.35 10.84
N THR A 476 12.63 -23.18 10.03
CA THR A 476 12.49 -23.13 8.58
C THR A 476 12.55 -24.51 7.94
N SER A 477 11.85 -24.67 6.82
CA SER A 477 11.98 -25.80 5.89
C SER A 477 12.94 -25.51 4.72
N LEU A 478 13.43 -24.26 4.62
CA LEU A 478 14.35 -23.86 3.56
C LEU A 478 15.73 -24.53 3.75
N GLU A 479 16.38 -24.85 2.64
CA GLU A 479 17.75 -25.40 2.61
C GLU A 479 18.81 -24.32 2.36
N GLU A 480 18.38 -23.10 1.97
CA GLU A 480 19.23 -21.95 1.73
C GLU A 480 20.10 -21.61 2.95
N PRO A 481 21.26 -20.94 2.75
CA PRO A 481 22.12 -20.50 3.85
C PRO A 481 21.36 -19.72 4.93
N ALA A 482 21.79 -19.88 6.19
CA ALA A 482 21.11 -19.22 7.32
C ALA A 482 20.97 -17.72 7.14
N GLU A 483 21.94 -17.06 6.51
CA GLU A 483 21.92 -15.64 6.22
C GLU A 483 20.75 -15.24 5.33
N GLU A 484 20.51 -15.99 4.27
CA GLU A 484 19.40 -15.74 3.34
C GLU A 484 18.06 -15.94 4.03
N VAL A 485 17.93 -16.98 4.85
CA VAL A 485 16.73 -17.24 5.65
C VAL A 485 16.49 -16.09 6.66
N LEU A 486 17.55 -15.61 7.30
CA LEU A 486 17.46 -14.47 8.22
C LEU A 486 17.05 -13.18 7.50
N ASP A 487 17.53 -12.95 6.28
CA ASP A 487 17.16 -11.79 5.48
C ASP A 487 15.69 -11.87 5.00
N ILE A 488 15.22 -13.06 4.62
CA ILE A 488 13.81 -13.32 4.34
C ILE A 488 12.95 -13.00 5.59
N TYR A 489 13.36 -13.51 6.76
CA TYR A 489 12.63 -13.26 8.02
C TYR A 489 12.61 -11.79 8.42
N LYS A 490 13.71 -11.05 8.20
CA LYS A 490 13.74 -9.61 8.43
C LYS A 490 12.65 -8.87 7.66
N GLY A 491 12.25 -9.35 6.50
CA GLY A 491 11.14 -8.78 5.72
C GLY A 491 9.80 -8.73 6.46
N LEU A 492 9.61 -9.52 7.53
CA LEU A 492 8.35 -9.58 8.28
C LEU A 492 7.90 -8.22 8.85
N TRP A 493 8.82 -7.27 9.12
CA TRP A 493 8.46 -5.92 9.55
C TRP A 493 7.56 -5.18 8.54
N HIS A 494 7.62 -5.55 7.25
CA HIS A 494 6.77 -4.95 6.22
C HIS A 494 5.29 -5.22 6.47
N ILE A 495 4.94 -6.45 6.90
CA ILE A 495 3.53 -6.78 7.18
C ILE A 495 3.02 -6.06 8.43
N GLU A 496 3.86 -5.93 9.49
CA GLU A 496 3.54 -5.13 10.66
C GLU A 496 3.33 -3.66 10.29
N SER A 497 4.18 -3.14 9.40
CA SER A 497 4.06 -1.78 8.87
C SER A 497 2.77 -1.62 8.04
N ASN A 498 2.36 -2.63 7.27
CA ASN A 498 1.09 -2.62 6.54
C ASN A 498 -0.09 -2.48 7.49
N PHE A 499 -0.14 -3.26 8.57
CA PHE A 499 -1.20 -3.12 9.57
C PHE A 499 -1.16 -1.78 10.30
N ARG A 500 0.03 -1.22 10.56
CA ARG A 500 0.15 0.12 11.14
C ARG A 500 -0.46 1.17 10.22
N VAL A 501 -0.17 1.12 8.91
CA VAL A 501 -0.76 2.04 7.92
C VAL A 501 -2.27 1.86 7.85
N LEU A 502 -2.77 0.63 7.76
CA LEU A 502 -4.21 0.34 7.76
C LEU A 502 -4.92 0.87 9.00
N LYS A 503 -4.34 0.71 10.19
CA LYS A 503 -4.96 1.10 11.46
C LYS A 503 -4.85 2.59 11.76
N SER A 504 -3.71 3.22 11.44
CA SER A 504 -3.39 4.59 11.86
C SER A 504 -3.58 5.60 10.73
N GLN A 505 -2.95 5.38 9.57
CA GLN A 505 -2.98 6.36 8.47
C GLN A 505 -4.27 6.29 7.66
N LEU A 506 -4.73 5.08 7.39
CA LEU A 506 -5.97 4.86 6.65
C LEU A 506 -7.19 4.77 7.57
N GLU A 507 -7.01 4.86 8.88
CA GLU A 507 -8.06 4.74 9.90
C GLU A 507 -9.07 3.63 9.56
N GLY A 508 -8.55 2.41 9.31
CA GLY A 508 -9.42 1.25 9.05
C GLY A 508 -10.36 0.94 10.21
N ARG A 509 -10.15 1.60 11.36
CA ARG A 509 -10.98 1.59 12.57
C ARG A 509 -11.11 3.01 13.16
N PRO A 510 -12.22 3.36 13.85
CA PRO A 510 -13.42 2.54 14.03
C PRO A 510 -14.19 2.33 12.71
N VAL A 511 -14.85 1.18 12.59
CA VAL A 511 -15.64 0.82 11.40
C VAL A 511 -17.09 1.21 11.63
N TYR A 512 -17.60 2.15 10.83
CA TYR A 512 -18.94 2.71 10.98
C TYR A 512 -20.01 2.03 10.11
N VAL A 513 -19.65 1.00 9.35
CA VAL A 513 -20.61 0.20 8.55
C VAL A 513 -20.99 -1.05 9.33
N ARG A 514 -22.24 -1.51 9.15
CA ARG A 514 -22.84 -2.56 9.99
C ARG A 514 -23.12 -3.85 9.25
N THR A 515 -23.55 -3.80 7.98
CA THR A 515 -23.82 -5.02 7.20
C THR A 515 -22.53 -5.72 6.78
N GLU A 516 -22.53 -7.03 6.67
CA GLU A 516 -21.37 -7.82 6.28
C GLU A 516 -20.79 -7.36 4.94
N ASP A 517 -21.65 -7.13 3.92
CA ASP A 517 -21.22 -6.66 2.61
C ASP A 517 -20.56 -5.26 2.68
N HIS A 518 -21.15 -4.33 3.43
CA HIS A 518 -20.53 -3.02 3.65
C HIS A 518 -19.18 -3.12 4.37
N ILE A 519 -19.04 -4.04 5.33
CA ILE A 519 -17.78 -4.28 6.04
C ILE A 519 -16.74 -4.80 5.06
N ARG A 520 -17.07 -5.83 4.27
CA ARG A 520 -16.17 -6.42 3.27
C ARG A 520 -15.77 -5.41 2.20
N GLY A 521 -16.71 -4.64 1.68
CA GLY A 521 -16.44 -3.56 0.71
C GLY A 521 -15.57 -2.45 1.29
N HIS A 522 -15.81 -2.06 2.55
CA HIS A 522 -14.96 -1.09 3.25
C HIS A 522 -13.51 -1.56 3.37
N PHE A 523 -13.28 -2.81 3.76
CA PHE A 523 -11.93 -3.36 3.85
C PHE A 523 -11.27 -3.50 2.47
N LEU A 524 -12.03 -3.73 1.39
CA LEU A 524 -11.47 -3.69 0.04
C LEU A 524 -11.03 -2.28 -0.35
N CYS A 525 -11.79 -1.23 -0.01
CA CYS A 525 -11.33 0.15 -0.20
C CYS A 525 -10.04 0.42 0.59
N CYS A 526 -9.97 -0.02 1.86
CA CYS A 526 -8.75 0.11 2.68
C CYS A 526 -7.56 -0.63 2.05
N TYR A 527 -7.79 -1.82 1.49
CA TYR A 527 -6.77 -2.62 0.82
C TYR A 527 -6.26 -1.94 -0.45
N ILE A 528 -7.15 -1.42 -1.30
CA ILE A 528 -6.76 -0.66 -2.51
C ILE A 528 -5.94 0.57 -2.11
N SER A 529 -6.37 1.30 -1.07
CA SER A 529 -5.63 2.45 -0.52
C SER A 529 -4.24 2.05 -0.02
N LEU A 530 -4.12 0.89 0.64
CA LEU A 530 -2.83 0.33 1.08
C LEU A 530 -1.93 0.01 -0.12
N VAL A 531 -2.46 -0.65 -1.16
CA VAL A 531 -1.70 -0.99 -2.37
C VAL A 531 -1.14 0.28 -3.02
N ILE A 532 -1.94 1.32 -3.17
CA ILE A 532 -1.52 2.60 -3.76
C ILE A 532 -0.43 3.26 -2.90
N SER A 533 -0.63 3.29 -1.57
CA SER A 533 0.33 3.86 -0.63
C SER A 533 1.68 3.13 -0.68
N ARG A 534 1.66 1.80 -0.69
CA ARG A 534 2.87 0.98 -0.76
C ARG A 534 3.56 1.04 -2.12
N LEU A 535 2.79 1.14 -3.20
CA LEU A 535 3.35 1.34 -4.54
C LEU A 535 4.08 2.68 -4.64
N LEU A 536 3.55 3.75 -4.03
CA LEU A 536 4.23 5.05 -3.98
C LEU A 536 5.54 4.96 -3.19
N GLU A 537 5.52 4.38 -1.99
CA GLU A 537 6.74 4.17 -1.20
C GLU A 537 7.77 3.29 -1.94
N TYR A 538 7.31 2.24 -2.63
CA TYR A 538 8.17 1.38 -3.44
C TYR A 538 8.87 2.17 -4.56
N LYS A 539 8.12 3.01 -5.30
CA LYS A 539 8.68 3.87 -6.36
C LYS A 539 9.68 4.89 -5.81
N LEU A 540 9.42 5.48 -4.65
CA LEU A 540 10.36 6.36 -3.96
C LEU A 540 11.65 5.62 -3.58
N ARG A 541 11.55 4.44 -2.97
CA ARG A 541 12.72 3.60 -2.62
C ARG A 541 13.56 3.23 -3.83
N LYS A 542 12.95 2.93 -4.98
CA LYS A 542 13.66 2.68 -6.25
C LYS A 542 14.51 3.88 -6.70
N ARG A 543 14.14 5.09 -6.30
CA ARG A 543 14.91 6.32 -6.52
C ARG A 543 15.85 6.67 -5.35
N LYS A 544 16.11 5.70 -4.48
CA LYS A 544 16.94 5.88 -3.26
C LYS A 544 16.40 6.95 -2.30
N THR A 545 15.09 7.20 -2.34
CA THR A 545 14.41 8.15 -1.47
C THR A 545 13.51 7.39 -0.51
N SER A 546 13.61 7.69 0.78
CA SER A 546 12.78 7.09 1.83
C SER A 546 11.99 8.18 2.55
N ILE A 547 10.70 8.29 2.23
CA ILE A 547 9.77 9.22 2.89
C ILE A 547 8.71 8.38 3.60
N PRO A 548 8.51 8.55 4.91
CA PRO A 548 7.44 7.87 5.63
C PRO A 548 6.06 8.26 5.09
N ILE A 549 5.12 7.32 5.06
CA ILE A 549 3.76 7.57 4.52
C ILE A 549 3.06 8.75 5.19
N SER A 550 3.29 8.99 6.48
CA SER A 550 2.73 10.16 7.19
C SER A 550 3.20 11.48 6.59
N LYS A 551 4.49 11.61 6.26
CA LYS A 551 5.03 12.80 5.59
C LYS A 551 4.56 12.92 4.14
N ILE A 552 4.39 11.79 3.44
CA ILE A 552 3.80 11.78 2.09
C ILE A 552 2.39 12.37 2.15
N VAL A 553 1.56 11.88 3.07
CA VAL A 553 0.17 12.35 3.24
C VAL A 553 0.12 13.81 3.65
N GLU A 554 0.98 14.24 4.57
CA GLU A 554 1.11 15.64 4.98
C GLU A 554 1.45 16.54 3.78
N ALA A 555 2.48 16.20 3.02
CA ALA A 555 2.90 16.95 1.83
C ALA A 555 1.78 17.03 0.78
N LEU A 556 1.10 15.90 0.50
CA LEU A 556 -0.03 15.86 -0.44
C LEU A 556 -1.22 16.70 0.01
N ASN A 557 -1.49 16.79 1.31
CA ASN A 557 -2.55 17.62 1.86
C ASN A 557 -2.21 19.13 1.89
N CYS A 558 -0.92 19.46 2.01
CA CYS A 558 -0.43 20.83 1.92
C CYS A 558 -0.40 21.34 0.47
N LEU A 559 -0.29 20.45 -0.53
CA LEU A 559 -0.30 20.82 -1.93
C LEU A 559 -1.70 21.22 -2.38
N ARG A 560 -1.94 22.53 -2.49
CA ARG A 560 -3.26 23.10 -2.78
C ARG A 560 -3.17 24.14 -3.88
N THR A 561 -4.25 24.30 -4.60
CA THR A 561 -4.37 25.32 -5.64
C THR A 561 -5.68 26.08 -5.55
N THR A 562 -5.67 27.33 -5.97
CA THR A 562 -6.87 28.15 -6.14
C THR A 562 -6.91 28.74 -7.54
N LYS A 563 -8.11 28.83 -8.12
CA LYS A 563 -8.34 29.46 -9.41
C LYS A 563 -8.52 30.95 -9.20
N ILE A 564 -7.70 31.75 -9.86
CA ILE A 564 -7.78 33.21 -9.85
C ILE A 564 -8.28 33.66 -11.22
N LYS A 565 -9.41 34.36 -11.27
CA LYS A 565 -9.93 35.04 -12.45
C LYS A 565 -9.54 36.50 -12.39
N LEU A 566 -8.83 36.97 -13.36
CA LEU A 566 -8.52 38.40 -13.56
C LEU A 566 -9.32 38.91 -14.76
N ASP A 567 -9.85 40.15 -14.65
CA ASP A 567 -10.50 40.78 -15.80
C ASP A 567 -9.51 40.91 -16.96
N ARG A 568 -9.85 40.35 -18.12
CA ARG A 568 -9.07 40.36 -19.39
C ARG A 568 -7.94 39.38 -19.51
N LEU A 569 -7.63 38.55 -18.46
CA LEU A 569 -6.59 37.50 -18.55
C LEU A 569 -7.20 36.10 -18.47
N PRO A 570 -6.56 35.08 -19.06
CA PRO A 570 -6.97 33.70 -18.84
C PRO A 570 -6.84 33.36 -17.35
N ALA A 571 -7.77 32.53 -16.85
CA ALA A 571 -7.73 32.10 -15.47
C ALA A 571 -6.40 31.39 -15.16
N ILE A 572 -5.77 31.79 -14.07
CA ILE A 572 -4.54 31.20 -13.55
C ILE A 572 -4.84 30.36 -12.32
N TYR A 573 -3.96 29.44 -12.03
CA TYR A 573 -3.96 28.63 -10.81
C TYR A 573 -2.78 29.05 -9.96
N ALA A 574 -3.05 29.49 -8.74
CA ALA A 574 -2.03 29.74 -7.74
C ALA A 574 -1.91 28.50 -6.86
N THR A 575 -0.74 27.89 -6.85
CA THR A 575 -0.46 26.64 -6.12
C THR A 575 0.46 26.91 -4.95
N THR A 576 0.15 26.30 -3.80
CA THR A 576 0.93 26.40 -2.56
C THR A 576 1.31 25.02 -2.04
N GLY A 577 2.28 24.95 -1.12
CA GLY A 577 2.70 23.70 -0.49
C GLY A 577 3.62 22.85 -1.37
N ILE A 578 4.37 23.47 -2.27
CA ILE A 578 5.36 22.80 -3.11
C ILE A 578 6.63 22.54 -2.27
N SER A 579 6.62 21.46 -1.52
CA SER A 579 7.74 21.03 -0.67
C SER A 579 8.74 20.15 -1.42
N GLU A 580 9.87 19.84 -0.78
CA GLU A 580 10.86 18.92 -1.33
C GLU A 580 10.29 17.49 -1.48
N GLU A 581 9.43 17.07 -0.56
CA GLU A 581 8.72 15.79 -0.65
C GLU A 581 7.83 15.75 -1.89
N ILE A 582 7.13 16.84 -2.23
CA ILE A 582 6.30 16.93 -3.45
C ILE A 582 7.16 16.81 -4.70
N LYS A 583 8.32 17.45 -4.74
CA LYS A 583 9.26 17.30 -5.87
C LYS A 583 9.70 15.86 -6.05
N GLN A 584 10.06 15.18 -4.95
CA GLN A 584 10.46 13.78 -4.96
C GLN A 584 9.31 12.85 -5.37
N ILE A 585 8.08 13.09 -4.89
CA ILE A 585 6.88 12.35 -5.29
C ILE A 585 6.60 12.53 -6.78
N CYS A 586 6.59 13.77 -7.28
CA CYS A 586 6.39 14.05 -8.70
C CYS A 586 7.45 13.35 -9.55
N ALA A 587 8.72 13.41 -9.15
CA ALA A 587 9.81 12.71 -9.83
C ALA A 587 9.59 11.19 -9.85
N ALA A 588 9.16 10.58 -8.72
CA ALA A 588 8.90 9.14 -8.63
C ALA A 588 7.70 8.70 -9.51
N LEU A 589 6.75 9.59 -9.74
CA LEU A 589 5.57 9.35 -10.57
C LEU A 589 5.76 9.77 -12.05
N GLY A 590 6.93 10.30 -12.42
CA GLY A 590 7.17 10.83 -13.78
C GLY A 590 6.29 12.04 -14.11
N MET A 591 5.97 12.86 -13.09
CA MET A 591 5.19 14.09 -13.19
C MET A 591 6.12 15.30 -13.10
N GLN A 592 5.71 16.41 -13.72
CA GLN A 592 6.37 17.69 -13.51
C GLN A 592 5.81 18.37 -12.26
N VAL A 593 6.65 19.08 -11.53
CA VAL A 593 6.24 19.83 -10.34
C VAL A 593 5.38 21.03 -10.78
N PRO A 594 4.21 21.28 -10.14
CA PRO A 594 3.47 22.53 -10.35
C PRO A 594 4.32 23.76 -10.07
N GLU A 595 3.96 24.90 -10.65
CA GLU A 595 4.55 26.21 -10.32
C GLU A 595 3.61 26.98 -9.40
N ASP A 596 4.14 27.99 -8.73
CA ASP A 596 3.35 28.84 -7.82
C ASP A 596 2.19 29.52 -8.57
N TYR A 597 2.42 29.93 -9.82
CA TYR A 597 1.40 30.51 -10.70
C TYR A 597 1.49 29.92 -12.09
N GLU A 598 0.39 29.37 -12.59
CA GLU A 598 0.36 28.80 -13.93
C GLU A 598 -1.05 28.72 -14.54
N THR A 599 -1.11 28.63 -15.87
CA THR A 599 -2.37 28.47 -16.58
C THR A 599 -2.94 27.04 -16.40
N ALA A 600 -4.26 26.89 -16.56
CA ALA A 600 -4.91 25.58 -16.54
C ALA A 600 -4.30 24.58 -17.53
N ALA A 601 -3.81 25.05 -18.68
CA ALA A 601 -3.17 24.19 -19.67
C ALA A 601 -1.80 23.68 -19.20
N SER A 602 -1.00 24.55 -18.57
CA SER A 602 0.29 24.20 -17.98
C SER A 602 0.11 23.20 -16.84
N LEU A 603 -0.75 23.49 -15.88
CA LEU A 603 -1.02 22.60 -14.73
C LEU A 603 -1.48 21.21 -15.18
N ARG A 604 -2.41 21.14 -16.16
CA ARG A 604 -2.83 19.85 -16.74
C ARG A 604 -1.68 19.07 -17.37
N LYS A 605 -0.80 19.75 -18.10
CA LYS A 605 0.35 19.11 -18.75
C LYS A 605 1.32 18.57 -17.72
N LYS A 606 1.65 19.33 -16.69
CA LYS A 606 2.59 18.94 -15.63
C LYS A 606 2.08 17.76 -14.79
N LEU A 607 0.82 17.78 -14.43
CA LEU A 607 0.18 16.70 -13.69
C LEU A 607 -0.18 15.50 -14.58
N ALA A 608 0.14 15.55 -15.88
CA ALA A 608 -0.11 14.49 -16.87
C ALA A 608 -1.58 14.00 -16.87
N LEU A 609 -2.52 14.93 -16.71
CA LEU A 609 -3.95 14.61 -16.64
C LEU A 609 -4.46 14.13 -18.01
N LYS A 610 -5.07 12.93 -18.03
CA LYS A 610 -5.69 12.32 -19.22
C LYS A 610 -7.19 12.10 -18.95
N GLY A 611 -7.98 11.98 -20.03
CA GLY A 611 -9.39 11.63 -19.97
C GLY A 611 -10.26 12.72 -19.33
N GLU A 612 -11.19 12.31 -18.46
CA GLU A 612 -12.18 13.18 -17.81
C GLU A 612 -11.56 14.25 -16.91
N LEU A 613 -10.47 13.96 -16.23
CA LEU A 613 -9.74 14.97 -15.45
C LEU A 613 -9.19 16.09 -16.33
N GLY A 614 -8.77 15.78 -17.56
CA GLY A 614 -8.43 16.79 -18.56
C GLY A 614 -9.63 17.60 -19.02
N SER A 615 -10.85 17.03 -19.04
CA SER A 615 -12.10 17.69 -19.40
C SER A 615 -12.68 18.54 -18.26
N TYR A 616 -12.41 18.20 -16.98
CA TYR A 616 -12.87 18.94 -15.81
C TYR A 616 -12.54 20.42 -15.89
N PHE A 617 -11.33 20.76 -16.33
CA PHE A 617 -10.93 22.15 -16.54
C PHE A 617 -11.69 22.83 -17.70
N ARG A 618 -12.15 22.07 -18.70
CA ARG A 618 -12.91 22.57 -19.86
C ARG A 618 -14.40 22.76 -19.57
N VAL A 619 -15.03 21.78 -18.94
CA VAL A 619 -16.49 21.77 -18.68
C VAL A 619 -16.88 22.90 -17.72
N ARG A 620 -16.10 23.16 -16.67
CA ARG A 620 -16.37 24.27 -15.76
C ARG A 620 -16.16 25.64 -16.39
N GLU A 621 -15.21 25.80 -17.30
CA GLU A 621 -15.05 27.02 -18.09
C GLU A 621 -16.27 27.25 -18.99
N ALA A 622 -16.78 26.22 -19.66
CA ALA A 622 -17.96 26.29 -20.51
C ALA A 622 -19.25 26.57 -19.72
N ILE A 623 -19.45 25.94 -18.55
CA ILE A 623 -20.62 26.16 -17.69
C ILE A 623 -20.61 27.58 -17.09
N THR A 624 -19.44 28.09 -16.71
CA THR A 624 -19.29 29.44 -16.18
C THR A 624 -19.62 30.49 -17.27
N THR A 625 -19.10 30.25 -18.49
CA THR A 625 -19.36 31.13 -19.66
C THR A 625 -20.83 31.07 -20.11
N ALA A 626 -21.48 29.91 -20.03
CA ALA A 626 -22.90 29.74 -20.33
C ALA A 626 -23.82 30.43 -19.27
N LYS A 627 -23.46 30.31 -17.99
CA LYS A 627 -24.19 30.99 -16.90
C LYS A 627 -24.02 32.52 -16.92
N GLU A 628 -22.89 33.02 -17.41
CA GLU A 628 -22.67 34.46 -17.60
C GLU A 628 -23.46 35.00 -18.79
N LYS A 629 -23.63 34.20 -19.88
CA LYS A 629 -24.47 34.60 -21.04
C LYS A 629 -25.97 34.54 -20.77
N THR A 630 -26.44 33.81 -19.77
CA THR A 630 -27.85 33.73 -19.36
C THR A 630 -28.19 34.78 -18.31
N LYS A 631 -27.23 35.56 -17.80
CA LYS A 631 -27.42 36.64 -16.83
C LYS A 631 -27.16 38.04 -17.42
N SER A 632 -26.72 38.12 -18.66
CA SER A 632 -26.70 39.34 -19.49
C SER A 632 -27.90 39.33 -20.46
#